data_7cb2c24ecdca01431ef0ce54a3cc285a
#
_entry.id   7cb2c24ecdca01431ef0ce54a3cc285a
#
_cell.length_a   1.000
_cell.length_b   1.000
_cell.length_c   1.000
_cell.angle_alpha   90.00
_cell.angle_beta   90.00
_cell.angle_gamma   90.00
#
_symmetry.space_group_name_H-M   'P 1'
#
loop_
_entity.id
_entity.type
_entity.pdbx_description
1 polymer ?
#
loop_
_entity_poly.entity_id
_entity_poly.type
_entity_poly.pdbx_seq_one_letter_code
_entity_poly.pdbx_strand_id
1 'polypeptide(L)'
;MPSETTFSEFLRNLSTQFENKGFQRGLVSISLKIPSLDLIELYKYFFEKYEFSSFWEENEFSSYIALDKCQSSQFNGEDKFDQAKDFTKKVFKEIVPFYYQKDNLPLSKVIYFSSFYDNDLKNSINDNVPGIEAVLPRILIIKESNNCWLKIHHELDNPLFFKDLLKEIWSYRNQIINRKTLFKKENSHNIEEIKRFNLFLNKYNKDLKKDILEGIDLVNQGILEKIVLCKRINYETNHQLDIFQILMN
;
A
#
# COMPACT_ATOMS: atom_id res chain seq x y z
N MET A 1 -25.38 -19.62 5.15
CA MET A 1 -24.28 -19.10 4.32
C MET A 1 -24.82 -17.89 3.60
N PRO A 2 -24.18 -16.73 3.58
CA PRO A 2 -24.64 -15.64 2.72
C PRO A 2 -24.59 -16.15 1.27
N SER A 3 -25.67 -15.91 0.51
CA SER A 3 -25.77 -16.29 -0.90
C SER A 3 -24.54 -15.75 -1.66
N GLU A 4 -23.90 -16.60 -2.46
CA GLU A 4 -22.79 -16.14 -3.30
C GLU A 4 -23.32 -15.02 -4.21
N THR A 5 -22.73 -13.84 -4.05
CA THR A 5 -23.02 -12.68 -4.92
C THR A 5 -22.77 -13.08 -6.37
N THR A 6 -23.79 -12.95 -7.21
CA THR A 6 -23.66 -13.18 -8.65
C THR A 6 -23.16 -11.91 -9.35
N PHE A 7 -22.48 -12.08 -10.48
CA PHE A 7 -22.07 -10.92 -11.30
C PHE A 7 -23.26 -10.08 -11.75
N SER A 8 -24.37 -10.71 -12.07
CA SER A 8 -25.59 -10.02 -12.54
C SER A 8 -26.19 -9.12 -11.46
N GLU A 9 -26.22 -9.56 -10.20
CA GLU A 9 -26.70 -8.76 -9.07
C GLU A 9 -25.76 -7.59 -8.77
N PHE A 10 -24.46 -7.84 -8.77
CA PHE A 10 -23.43 -6.82 -8.60
C PHE A 10 -23.56 -5.73 -9.69
N LEU A 11 -23.59 -6.14 -10.96
CA LEU A 11 -23.73 -5.24 -12.10
C LEU A 11 -25.01 -4.41 -12.01
N ARG A 12 -26.15 -5.03 -11.75
CA ARG A 12 -27.45 -4.36 -11.64
C ARG A 12 -27.45 -3.32 -10.52
N ASN A 13 -26.98 -3.71 -9.33
CA ASN A 13 -26.98 -2.82 -8.17
C ASN A 13 -26.14 -1.56 -8.41
N LEU A 14 -24.92 -1.71 -8.91
CA LEU A 14 -24.03 -0.57 -9.12
C LEU A 14 -24.43 0.28 -10.34
N SER A 15 -25.00 -0.32 -11.40
CA SER A 15 -25.55 0.45 -12.52
C SER A 15 -26.72 1.31 -12.07
N THR A 16 -27.61 0.79 -11.22
CA THR A 16 -28.70 1.57 -10.65
C THR A 16 -28.19 2.71 -9.76
N GLN A 17 -27.16 2.46 -8.95
CA GLN A 17 -26.54 3.55 -8.16
C GLN A 17 -25.95 4.64 -9.05
N PHE A 18 -25.29 4.25 -10.14
CA PHE A 18 -24.68 5.17 -11.09
C PHE A 18 -25.74 6.05 -11.77
N GLU A 19 -26.82 5.45 -12.27
CA GLU A 19 -27.94 6.14 -12.89
C GLU A 19 -28.63 7.11 -11.90
N ASN A 20 -28.90 6.66 -10.68
CA ASN A 20 -29.53 7.47 -9.63
C ASN A 20 -28.68 8.68 -9.21
N LYS A 21 -27.35 8.59 -9.27
CA LYS A 21 -26.46 9.70 -8.96
C LYS A 21 -26.33 10.70 -10.12
N GLY A 22 -26.80 10.39 -11.32
CA GLY A 22 -26.65 11.22 -12.51
C GLY A 22 -25.18 11.53 -12.84
N PHE A 23 -24.26 10.63 -12.45
CA PHE A 23 -22.81 10.85 -12.59
C PHE A 23 -22.42 10.80 -14.08
N GLN A 24 -21.66 11.78 -14.53
CA GLN A 24 -21.26 11.90 -15.93
C GLN A 24 -19.75 11.66 -16.12
N ARG A 25 -18.92 12.28 -15.31
CA ARG A 25 -17.45 12.19 -15.36
C ARG A 25 -16.82 12.53 -14.03
N GLY A 26 -15.62 12.04 -13.79
CA GLY A 26 -14.79 12.36 -12.62
C GLY A 26 -14.24 11.12 -11.96
N LEU A 27 -13.72 11.29 -10.75
CA LEU A 27 -13.06 10.25 -10.00
C LEU A 27 -14.09 9.36 -9.27
N VAL A 28 -14.11 8.08 -9.60
CA VAL A 28 -14.97 7.08 -8.96
C VAL A 28 -14.18 6.13 -8.08
N SER A 29 -14.80 5.67 -6.99
CA SER A 29 -14.31 4.58 -6.15
C SER A 29 -15.36 3.48 -6.07
N ILE A 30 -15.02 2.29 -6.56
CA ILE A 30 -15.91 1.12 -6.50
C ILE A 30 -15.38 0.16 -5.46
N SER A 31 -16.25 -0.28 -4.54
CA SER A 31 -15.88 -1.16 -3.43
C SER A 31 -16.69 -2.45 -3.45
N LEU A 32 -15.99 -3.57 -3.26
CA LEU A 32 -16.55 -4.90 -3.25
C LEU A 32 -15.92 -5.71 -2.11
N LYS A 33 -16.75 -6.30 -1.26
CA LYS A 33 -16.27 -7.22 -0.22
C LYS A 33 -15.79 -8.53 -0.87
N ILE A 34 -14.62 -9.00 -0.43
CA ILE A 34 -14.03 -10.26 -0.87
C ILE A 34 -13.80 -11.17 0.35
N PRO A 35 -13.62 -12.49 0.15
CA PRO A 35 -13.26 -13.38 1.25
C PRO A 35 -11.97 -12.94 1.94
N SER A 36 -11.87 -13.23 3.25
CA SER A 36 -10.65 -12.98 4.00
C SER A 36 -9.48 -13.78 3.42
N LEU A 37 -8.35 -13.11 3.22
CA LEU A 37 -7.15 -13.60 2.56
C LEU A 37 -5.91 -13.26 3.37
N ASP A 38 -4.85 -14.01 3.13
CA ASP A 38 -3.51 -13.59 3.50
C ASP A 38 -3.01 -12.57 2.48
N LEU A 39 -2.78 -11.33 2.94
CA LEU A 39 -2.39 -10.25 2.04
C LEU A 39 -0.91 -10.32 1.66
N ILE A 40 -0.04 -10.91 2.47
CA ILE A 40 1.38 -11.07 2.11
C ILE A 40 1.50 -12.01 0.92
N GLU A 41 0.83 -13.16 0.98
CA GLU A 41 0.81 -14.12 -0.12
C GLU A 41 0.18 -13.52 -1.39
N LEU A 42 -0.87 -12.73 -1.24
CA LEU A 42 -1.50 -12.04 -2.36
C LEU A 42 -0.57 -10.99 -2.95
N TYR A 43 0.15 -10.23 -2.12
CA TYR A 43 1.11 -9.22 -2.55
C TYR A 43 2.27 -9.83 -3.34
N LYS A 44 2.80 -10.96 -2.88
CA LYS A 44 3.83 -11.72 -3.61
C LYS A 44 3.44 -12.00 -5.06
N TYR A 45 2.15 -12.28 -5.30
CA TYR A 45 1.65 -12.52 -6.66
C TYR A 45 1.58 -11.25 -7.51
N PHE A 46 1.25 -10.10 -6.90
CA PHE A 46 1.05 -8.87 -7.65
C PHE A 46 2.31 -8.01 -7.77
N PHE A 47 3.28 -8.19 -6.88
CA PHE A 47 4.46 -7.33 -6.74
C PHE A 47 5.20 -7.06 -8.06
N GLU A 48 5.43 -8.08 -8.88
CA GLU A 48 6.16 -7.94 -10.14
C GLU A 48 5.29 -7.51 -11.33
N LYS A 49 3.97 -7.43 -11.14
CA LYS A 49 3.02 -7.15 -12.22
C LYS A 49 2.71 -5.68 -12.40
N TYR A 50 3.00 -4.88 -11.41
CA TYR A 50 2.70 -3.45 -11.39
C TYR A 50 3.95 -2.65 -11.12
N GLU A 51 4.14 -1.57 -11.87
CA GLU A 51 5.25 -0.63 -11.66
C GLU A 51 5.17 0.01 -10.27
N PHE A 52 3.96 0.32 -9.81
CA PHE A 52 3.70 0.77 -8.46
C PHE A 52 3.02 -0.35 -7.68
N SER A 53 3.67 -0.78 -6.61
CA SER A 53 3.08 -1.73 -5.65
C SER A 53 3.59 -1.43 -4.25
N SER A 54 2.70 -1.51 -3.26
CA SER A 54 3.02 -1.30 -1.86
C SER A 54 2.20 -2.23 -0.98
N PHE A 55 2.83 -2.80 0.03
CA PHE A 55 2.20 -3.54 1.11
C PHE A 55 2.47 -2.82 2.41
N TRP A 56 1.45 -2.68 3.23
CA TRP A 56 1.56 -2.09 4.55
C TRP A 56 0.74 -2.88 5.56
N GLU A 57 1.37 -3.19 6.68
CA GLU A 57 0.75 -3.79 7.85
C GLU A 57 0.80 -2.80 9.00
N GLU A 58 -0.38 -2.32 9.42
CA GLU A 58 -0.49 -1.38 10.54
C GLU A 58 -0.40 -2.13 11.88
N ASN A 59 -1.00 -3.32 11.93
CA ASN A 59 -0.99 -4.26 13.05
C ASN A 59 -1.54 -5.61 12.57
N GLU A 60 -1.61 -6.61 13.46
CA GLU A 60 -2.14 -7.96 13.17
C GLU A 60 -3.55 -7.96 12.57
N PHE A 61 -4.34 -6.90 12.75
CA PHE A 61 -5.74 -6.81 12.33
C PHE A 61 -5.96 -5.92 11.11
N SER A 62 -4.98 -5.10 10.74
CA SER A 62 -5.10 -4.09 9.67
C SER A 62 -3.90 -4.10 8.75
N SER A 63 -4.16 -4.42 7.50
CA SER A 63 -3.15 -4.37 6.43
C SER A 63 -3.78 -4.01 5.09
N TYR A 64 -2.96 -3.52 4.15
CA TYR A 64 -3.43 -3.24 2.81
C TYR A 64 -2.35 -3.46 1.74
N ILE A 65 -2.83 -3.75 0.53
CA ILE A 65 -2.05 -3.77 -0.71
C ILE A 65 -2.54 -2.63 -1.59
N ALA A 66 -1.62 -1.84 -2.11
CA ALA A 66 -1.89 -0.80 -3.09
C ALA A 66 -1.13 -1.11 -4.39
N LEU A 67 -1.84 -1.10 -5.51
CA LEU A 67 -1.29 -1.44 -6.82
C LEU A 67 -1.71 -0.40 -7.84
N ASP A 68 -0.79 -0.08 -8.73
CA ASP A 68 -0.97 0.89 -9.81
C ASP A 68 -1.35 2.30 -9.30
N LYS A 69 -1.18 3.33 -10.10
CA LYS A 69 -1.50 4.71 -9.74
C LYS A 69 -2.76 5.15 -10.49
N CYS A 70 -3.80 5.56 -9.76
CA CYS A 70 -4.95 6.26 -10.34
C CYS A 70 -4.62 7.75 -10.53
N GLN A 71 -4.16 8.39 -9.45
CA GLN A 71 -3.64 9.74 -9.45
C GLN A 71 -2.38 9.79 -8.60
N SER A 72 -1.39 10.59 -9.00
CA SER A 72 -0.22 10.87 -8.19
C SER A 72 0.28 12.28 -8.42
N SER A 73 0.97 12.82 -7.41
CA SER A 73 1.68 14.09 -7.52
C SER A 73 2.95 14.06 -6.68
N GLN A 74 3.96 14.77 -7.16
CA GLN A 74 5.25 14.89 -6.50
C GLN A 74 5.45 16.33 -6.03
N PHE A 75 5.97 16.49 -4.82
CA PHE A 75 6.16 17.77 -4.17
C PHE A 75 7.58 17.86 -3.62
N ASN A 76 8.19 19.05 -3.76
CA ASN A 76 9.53 19.35 -3.29
C ASN A 76 9.52 20.70 -2.58
N GLY A 77 10.58 21.00 -1.81
CA GLY A 77 10.75 22.24 -1.09
C GLY A 77 10.07 22.27 0.28
N GLU A 78 10.06 23.45 0.91
CA GLU A 78 9.61 23.61 2.30
C GLU A 78 8.11 23.34 2.48
N ASP A 79 7.29 23.68 1.49
CA ASP A 79 5.82 23.52 1.54
C ASP A 79 5.33 22.13 1.10
N LYS A 80 6.22 21.19 0.84
CA LYS A 80 5.88 19.85 0.28
C LYS A 80 4.80 19.11 1.06
N PHE A 81 4.78 19.22 2.38
CA PHE A 81 3.80 18.56 3.23
C PHE A 81 2.40 19.19 3.11
N ASP A 82 2.33 20.52 3.04
CA ASP A 82 1.06 21.22 2.86
C ASP A 82 0.49 20.98 1.46
N GLN A 83 1.33 20.99 0.42
CA GLN A 83 0.93 20.65 -0.94
C GLN A 83 0.40 19.22 -1.04
N ALA A 84 1.07 18.25 -0.42
CA ALA A 84 0.62 16.84 -0.39
C ALA A 84 -0.71 16.68 0.37
N LYS A 85 -0.89 17.41 1.47
CA LYS A 85 -2.14 17.46 2.21
C LYS A 85 -3.29 18.07 1.39
N ASP A 86 -3.04 19.12 0.63
CA ASP A 86 -4.05 19.75 -0.22
C ASP A 86 -4.42 18.89 -1.42
N PHE A 87 -3.44 18.19 -2.01
CA PHE A 87 -3.70 17.14 -2.99
C PHE A 87 -4.66 16.07 -2.43
N THR A 88 -4.40 15.60 -1.23
CA THR A 88 -5.22 14.57 -0.58
C THR A 88 -6.65 15.05 -0.31
N LYS A 89 -6.80 16.27 0.20
CA LYS A 89 -8.13 16.88 0.41
C LYS A 89 -8.90 17.00 -0.90
N LYS A 90 -8.22 17.42 -1.98
CA LYS A 90 -8.81 17.53 -3.31
C LYS A 90 -9.30 16.18 -3.79
N VAL A 91 -8.43 15.17 -3.77
CA VAL A 91 -8.74 13.79 -4.18
C VAL A 91 -9.97 13.26 -3.43
N PHE A 92 -10.00 13.37 -2.08
CA PHE A 92 -11.12 12.86 -1.29
C PHE A 92 -12.43 13.62 -1.50
N LYS A 93 -12.36 14.91 -1.87
CA LYS A 93 -13.53 15.70 -2.23
C LYS A 93 -14.12 15.28 -3.59
N GLU A 94 -13.26 14.86 -4.52
CA GLU A 94 -13.63 14.50 -5.89
C GLU A 94 -14.12 13.05 -6.02
N ILE A 95 -13.72 12.15 -5.10
CA ILE A 95 -14.12 10.74 -5.14
C ILE A 95 -15.63 10.58 -4.96
N VAL A 96 -16.29 9.99 -5.97
CA VAL A 96 -17.68 9.55 -5.87
C VAL A 96 -17.71 8.04 -5.58
N PRO A 97 -18.19 7.64 -4.38
CA PRO A 97 -18.18 6.23 -3.98
C PRO A 97 -19.37 5.46 -4.55
N PHE A 98 -19.07 4.25 -5.01
CA PHE A 98 -20.02 3.20 -5.37
C PHE A 98 -19.67 1.93 -4.59
N TYR A 99 -20.65 1.24 -4.04
CA TYR A 99 -20.42 0.06 -3.23
C TYR A 99 -21.56 -0.97 -3.35
N TYR A 100 -21.17 -2.22 -3.46
CA TYR A 100 -22.15 -3.30 -3.48
C TYR A 100 -22.73 -3.59 -2.09
N GLN A 101 -21.87 -3.52 -1.05
CA GLN A 101 -22.22 -3.68 0.36
C GLN A 101 -21.71 -2.47 1.12
N LYS A 102 -22.52 -1.92 2.02
CA LYS A 102 -22.20 -0.68 2.74
C LYS A 102 -21.58 -0.92 4.12
N ASP A 103 -21.79 -2.10 4.69
CA ASP A 103 -21.42 -2.38 6.08
C ASP A 103 -19.90 -2.39 6.27
N ASN A 104 -19.40 -1.55 7.19
CA ASN A 104 -17.99 -1.44 7.53
C ASN A 104 -17.06 -1.19 6.31
N LEU A 105 -17.50 -0.31 5.41
CA LEU A 105 -16.73 0.03 4.22
C LEU A 105 -15.47 0.80 4.60
N PRO A 106 -14.25 0.30 4.31
CA PRO A 106 -13.01 1.02 4.61
C PRO A 106 -12.89 2.28 3.76
N LEU A 107 -12.24 3.30 4.30
CA LEU A 107 -11.95 4.52 3.58
C LEU A 107 -10.94 4.29 2.45
N SER A 108 -10.97 5.13 1.43
CA SER A 108 -9.89 5.22 0.45
C SER A 108 -8.63 5.75 1.13
N LYS A 109 -7.46 5.34 0.64
CA LYS A 109 -6.16 5.76 1.20
C LYS A 109 -5.35 6.47 0.11
N VAL A 110 -4.72 7.57 0.48
CA VAL A 110 -3.63 8.17 -0.29
C VAL A 110 -2.33 7.79 0.41
N ILE A 111 -1.38 7.26 -0.34
CA ILE A 111 -0.12 6.74 0.18
C ILE A 111 0.96 7.77 -0.09
N TYR A 112 1.81 8.02 0.90
CA TYR A 112 2.91 8.96 0.80
C TYR A 112 4.24 8.24 0.88
N PHE A 113 5.11 8.59 -0.05
CA PHE A 113 6.52 8.23 -0.03
C PHE A 113 7.30 9.52 0.15
N SER A 114 8.09 9.61 1.22
CA SER A 114 8.87 10.80 1.53
C SER A 114 10.35 10.45 1.62
N SER A 115 11.19 11.23 0.96
CA SER A 115 12.63 11.19 1.23
C SER A 115 12.95 11.96 2.51
N PHE A 116 13.99 11.52 3.22
CA PHE A 116 14.50 12.24 4.39
C PHE A 116 15.19 13.56 4.03
N TYR A 117 15.72 13.65 2.82
CA TYR A 117 16.49 14.79 2.36
C TYR A 117 15.70 15.54 1.30
N ASP A 118 15.69 16.85 1.37
CA ASP A 118 15.30 17.67 0.25
C ASP A 118 16.36 17.58 -0.85
N ASN A 119 15.94 17.49 -2.09
CA ASN A 119 16.83 17.35 -3.26
C ASN A 119 17.80 18.54 -3.47
N ASP A 120 17.76 19.56 -2.59
CA ASP A 120 18.68 20.69 -2.62
C ASP A 120 20.14 20.34 -2.23
N LEU A 121 20.37 19.16 -1.67
CA LEU A 121 21.71 18.64 -1.46
C LEU A 121 22.24 17.94 -2.73
N LYS A 122 22.84 18.72 -3.62
CA LYS A 122 23.40 18.34 -4.92
C LYS A 122 24.41 17.18 -4.95
N ASN A 123 24.52 16.38 -3.90
CA ASN A 123 25.46 15.28 -3.77
C ASN A 123 24.83 13.93 -3.38
N SER A 124 23.51 13.77 -3.48
CA SER A 124 22.89 12.48 -3.18
C SER A 124 22.88 11.58 -4.41
N ILE A 125 23.33 10.35 -4.23
CA ILE A 125 23.39 9.26 -5.23
C ILE A 125 21.98 8.93 -5.83
N ASN A 126 20.91 9.59 -5.36
CA ASN A 126 19.53 9.38 -5.76
C ASN A 126 18.85 10.69 -6.20
N ASP A 127 19.36 11.33 -7.24
CA ASP A 127 18.84 12.61 -7.77
C ASP A 127 17.39 12.57 -8.28
N ASN A 128 16.73 11.41 -8.26
CA ASN A 128 15.37 11.19 -8.79
C ASN A 128 14.30 10.89 -7.75
N VAL A 129 14.61 10.91 -6.44
CA VAL A 129 13.58 10.65 -5.42
C VAL A 129 12.92 11.97 -5.04
N PRO A 130 11.60 12.15 -5.27
CA PRO A 130 10.90 13.37 -4.89
C PRO A 130 10.91 13.56 -3.37
N GLY A 131 10.81 14.82 -2.92
CA GLY A 131 10.68 15.13 -1.51
C GLY A 131 9.47 14.44 -0.87
N ILE A 132 8.32 14.46 -1.56
CA ILE A 132 7.13 13.65 -1.27
C ILE A 132 6.48 13.23 -2.59
N GLU A 133 6.11 11.97 -2.69
CA GLU A 133 5.15 11.50 -3.68
C GLU A 133 3.87 11.07 -2.97
N ALA A 134 2.73 11.66 -3.36
CA ALA A 134 1.40 11.28 -2.89
C ALA A 134 0.67 10.50 -3.99
N VAL A 135 0.19 9.30 -3.67
CA VAL A 135 -0.42 8.36 -4.62
C VAL A 135 -1.81 7.94 -4.15
N LEU A 136 -2.82 8.19 -4.97
CA LEU A 136 -4.09 7.45 -4.89
C LEU A 136 -3.93 6.17 -5.70
N PRO A 137 -3.90 4.99 -5.08
CA PRO A 137 -3.73 3.74 -5.83
C PRO A 137 -4.96 3.45 -6.69
N ARG A 138 -4.75 2.84 -7.86
CA ARG A 138 -5.85 2.36 -8.70
C ARG A 138 -6.56 1.18 -8.06
N ILE A 139 -5.80 0.23 -7.54
CA ILE A 139 -6.31 -0.96 -6.86
C ILE A 139 -5.86 -0.92 -5.42
N LEU A 140 -6.80 -1.04 -4.50
CA LEU A 140 -6.55 -1.08 -3.08
C LEU A 140 -7.27 -2.30 -2.48
N ILE A 141 -6.52 -3.21 -1.88
CA ILE A 141 -7.05 -4.37 -1.17
C ILE A 141 -6.79 -4.13 0.31
N ILE A 142 -7.84 -4.07 1.11
CA ILE A 142 -7.77 -3.73 2.53
C ILE A 142 -8.29 -4.90 3.34
N LYS A 143 -7.54 -5.28 4.36
CA LYS A 143 -7.96 -6.22 5.39
C LYS A 143 -8.13 -5.48 6.70
N GLU A 144 -9.30 -5.59 7.29
CA GLU A 144 -9.61 -5.09 8.63
C GLU A 144 -10.25 -6.24 9.42
N SER A 145 -9.51 -6.77 10.38
CA SER A 145 -9.86 -7.98 11.12
C SER A 145 -10.19 -9.16 10.17
N ASN A 146 -11.41 -9.65 10.19
CA ASN A 146 -11.86 -10.75 9.32
C ASN A 146 -12.48 -10.30 8.00
N ASN A 147 -12.52 -9.00 7.73
CA ASN A 147 -13.10 -8.46 6.51
C ASN A 147 -12.01 -8.07 5.51
N CYS A 148 -12.22 -8.44 4.25
CA CYS A 148 -11.38 -7.98 3.14
C CYS A 148 -12.23 -7.25 2.11
N TRP A 149 -11.65 -6.18 1.57
CA TRP A 149 -12.30 -5.32 0.59
C TRP A 149 -11.37 -5.11 -0.61
N LEU A 150 -11.94 -5.22 -1.80
CA LEU A 150 -11.31 -4.78 -3.03
C LEU A 150 -11.91 -3.41 -3.40
N LYS A 151 -11.06 -2.42 -3.60
CA LYS A 151 -11.43 -1.10 -4.10
C LYS A 151 -10.72 -0.82 -5.40
N ILE A 152 -11.43 -0.20 -6.35
CA ILE A 152 -10.81 0.37 -7.54
C ILE A 152 -11.14 1.85 -7.60
N HIS A 153 -10.12 2.67 -7.83
CA HIS A 153 -10.25 4.08 -8.17
C HIS A 153 -9.99 4.25 -9.67
N HIS A 154 -10.81 5.07 -10.30
CA HIS A 154 -10.70 5.30 -11.74
C HIS A 154 -11.22 6.69 -12.11
N GLU A 155 -10.52 7.36 -13.00
CA GLU A 155 -11.01 8.59 -13.63
C GLU A 155 -11.92 8.21 -14.79
N LEU A 156 -13.21 8.45 -14.64
CA LEU A 156 -14.21 8.12 -15.62
C LEU A 156 -14.50 9.36 -16.50
N ASP A 157 -14.05 9.33 -17.74
CA ASP A 157 -14.25 10.41 -18.70
C ASP A 157 -15.59 10.29 -19.44
N ASN A 158 -16.09 9.06 -19.58
CA ASN A 158 -17.33 8.76 -20.29
C ASN A 158 -18.17 7.75 -19.48
N PRO A 159 -19.44 8.10 -19.20
CA PRO A 159 -20.35 7.23 -18.44
C PRO A 159 -20.56 5.84 -19.06
N LEU A 160 -20.40 5.70 -20.37
CA LEU A 160 -20.53 4.41 -21.07
C LEU A 160 -19.50 3.37 -20.59
N PHE A 161 -18.32 3.80 -20.16
CA PHE A 161 -17.26 2.92 -19.67
C PHE A 161 -17.48 2.41 -18.24
N PHE A 162 -18.49 2.93 -17.53
CA PHE A 162 -18.74 2.47 -16.15
C PHE A 162 -19.04 0.96 -16.07
N LYS A 163 -19.81 0.43 -17.02
CA LYS A 163 -20.10 -1.02 -17.08
C LYS A 163 -18.84 -1.86 -17.34
N ASP A 164 -17.91 -1.36 -18.12
CA ASP A 164 -16.65 -2.06 -18.37
C ASP A 164 -15.74 -2.03 -17.14
N LEU A 165 -15.72 -0.93 -16.41
CA LEU A 165 -15.06 -0.84 -15.11
C LEU A 165 -15.65 -1.83 -14.09
N LEU A 166 -16.96 -2.06 -14.08
CA LEU A 166 -17.60 -3.09 -13.25
C LEU A 166 -17.18 -4.51 -13.63
N LYS A 167 -17.00 -4.79 -14.92
CA LYS A 167 -16.46 -6.09 -15.38
C LYS A 167 -15.01 -6.26 -14.95
N GLU A 168 -14.22 -5.19 -15.02
CA GLU A 168 -12.81 -5.18 -14.61
C GLU A 168 -12.67 -5.52 -13.11
N ILE A 169 -13.39 -4.83 -12.23
CA ILE A 169 -13.30 -5.12 -10.78
C ILE A 169 -13.77 -6.54 -10.46
N TRP A 170 -14.80 -7.05 -11.18
CA TRP A 170 -15.26 -8.42 -11.01
C TRP A 170 -14.21 -9.44 -11.48
N SER A 171 -13.48 -9.14 -12.54
CA SER A 171 -12.35 -9.96 -13.01
C SER A 171 -11.24 -10.01 -11.97
N TYR A 172 -10.86 -8.88 -11.38
CA TYR A 172 -9.88 -8.85 -10.28
C TYR A 172 -10.35 -9.67 -9.07
N ARG A 173 -11.61 -9.50 -8.66
CA ARG A 173 -12.19 -10.33 -7.60
C ARG A 173 -12.02 -11.82 -7.89
N ASN A 174 -12.36 -12.25 -9.09
CA ASN A 174 -12.26 -13.67 -9.45
C ASN A 174 -10.80 -14.15 -9.50
N GLN A 175 -9.88 -13.36 -10.00
CA GLN A 175 -8.45 -13.67 -9.96
C GLN A 175 -7.96 -13.85 -8.52
N ILE A 176 -8.37 -12.97 -7.61
CA ILE A 176 -8.01 -13.02 -6.20
C ILE A 176 -8.59 -14.27 -5.53
N ILE A 177 -9.88 -14.58 -5.75
CA ILE A 177 -10.56 -15.71 -5.12
C ILE A 177 -10.03 -17.06 -5.64
N ASN A 178 -9.83 -17.19 -6.95
CA ASN A 178 -9.37 -18.43 -7.56
C ASN A 178 -7.97 -18.82 -7.09
N ARG A 179 -7.16 -17.85 -6.66
CA ARG A 179 -5.81 -18.12 -6.14
C ARG A 179 -5.78 -18.59 -4.70
N LYS A 180 -6.80 -18.35 -3.90
CA LYS A 180 -6.92 -18.91 -2.54
C LYS A 180 -6.72 -20.45 -2.52
N THR A 181 -7.00 -21.11 -3.64
CA THR A 181 -6.82 -22.56 -3.78
C THR A 181 -5.40 -23.00 -4.13
N LEU A 182 -4.56 -22.08 -4.65
CA LEU A 182 -3.20 -22.40 -5.11
C LEU A 182 -2.12 -22.21 -4.04
N PHE A 183 -2.37 -21.39 -3.00
CA PHE A 183 -1.41 -21.11 -1.92
C PHE A 183 -1.28 -22.21 -0.85
N LYS A 184 -1.79 -23.39 -1.09
CA LYS A 184 -1.51 -24.55 -0.25
C LYS A 184 -0.21 -25.23 -0.71
N LYS A 185 0.88 -24.97 0.01
CA LYS A 185 2.21 -25.60 -0.04
C LYS A 185 3.25 -24.94 -0.98
N GLU A 186 4.05 -24.09 -0.39
CA GLU A 186 5.51 -24.13 -0.58
C GLU A 186 6.17 -23.67 0.73
N ASN A 187 6.29 -24.62 1.66
CA ASN A 187 7.12 -24.45 2.86
C ASN A 187 8.44 -25.18 2.62
N SER A 188 9.45 -24.48 2.15
CA SER A 188 10.84 -24.97 2.28
C SER A 188 11.72 -23.80 2.71
N HIS A 189 12.02 -23.76 4.00
CA HIS A 189 12.74 -22.66 4.63
C HIS A 189 14.22 -22.95 4.70
N ASN A 190 15.03 -22.00 4.27
CA ASN A 190 16.47 -22.01 4.52
C ASN A 190 16.77 -21.35 5.89
N ILE A 191 16.51 -22.10 6.96
CA ILE A 191 16.72 -21.66 8.37
C ILE A 191 18.18 -21.28 8.65
N GLU A 192 19.15 -21.79 7.89
CA GLU A 192 20.57 -21.49 8.08
C GLU A 192 20.97 -20.08 7.69
N GLU A 193 20.33 -19.49 6.66
CA GLU A 193 20.63 -18.11 6.22
C GLU A 193 20.15 -17.06 7.24
N ILE A 194 19.00 -17.30 7.87
CA ILE A 194 18.43 -16.41 8.89
C ILE A 194 19.36 -16.38 10.13
N LYS A 195 19.95 -17.51 10.51
CA LYS A 195 20.92 -17.57 11.61
C LYS A 195 22.19 -16.77 11.31
N ARG A 196 22.69 -16.79 10.07
CA ARG A 196 23.86 -16.01 9.65
C ARG A 196 23.57 -14.50 9.66
N PHE A 197 22.40 -14.09 9.24
CA PHE A 197 21.97 -12.70 9.27
C PHE A 197 21.89 -12.15 10.71
N ASN A 198 21.33 -12.91 11.65
CA ASN A 198 21.28 -12.54 13.06
C ASN A 198 22.68 -12.45 13.72
N LEU A 199 23.62 -13.30 13.34
CA LEU A 199 25.02 -13.23 13.79
C LEU A 199 25.73 -11.97 13.28
N PHE A 200 25.41 -11.55 12.05
CA PHE A 200 25.95 -10.33 11.46
C PHE A 200 25.42 -9.07 12.16
N LEU A 201 24.14 -9.00 12.46
CA LEU A 201 23.54 -7.89 13.22
C LEU A 201 24.18 -7.72 14.60
N ASN A 202 24.49 -8.80 15.29
CA ASN A 202 25.10 -8.76 16.61
C ASN A 202 26.54 -8.17 16.60
N LYS A 203 27.29 -8.33 15.52
CA LYS A 203 28.67 -7.78 15.41
C LYS A 203 28.67 -6.24 15.28
N TYR A 204 27.63 -5.63 14.70
CA TYR A 204 27.52 -4.18 14.48
C TYR A 204 26.86 -3.40 15.64
N ASN A 205 26.35 -4.10 16.66
CA ASN A 205 25.64 -3.46 17.78
C ASN A 205 26.55 -2.65 18.73
N LYS A 206 27.88 -2.83 18.73
CA LYS A 206 28.76 -2.11 19.63
C LYS A 206 28.85 -0.62 19.33
N ASP A 207 28.96 -0.25 18.05
CA ASP A 207 29.07 1.15 17.64
C ASP A 207 27.72 1.86 17.83
N LEU A 208 26.63 1.21 17.48
CA LEU A 208 25.26 1.75 17.65
C LEU A 208 24.97 2.06 19.13
N LYS A 209 25.44 1.24 20.04
CA LYS A 209 25.25 1.48 21.49
C LYS A 209 25.92 2.79 21.96
N LYS A 210 27.09 3.13 21.42
CA LYS A 210 27.78 4.38 21.72
C LYS A 210 26.98 5.57 21.20
N ASP A 211 26.52 5.50 19.95
CA ASP A 211 25.73 6.56 19.32
C ASP A 211 24.40 6.79 20.06
N ILE A 212 23.76 5.70 20.54
CA ILE A 212 22.53 5.78 21.35
C ILE A 212 22.81 6.49 22.68
N LEU A 213 23.89 6.16 23.37
CA LEU A 213 24.25 6.79 24.66
C LEU A 213 24.55 8.28 24.48
N GLU A 214 25.29 8.65 23.45
CA GLU A 214 25.55 10.05 23.10
C GLU A 214 24.25 10.80 22.77
N GLY A 215 23.33 10.19 22.02
CA GLY A 215 22.00 10.75 21.73
C GLY A 215 21.17 10.98 22.99
N ILE A 216 21.17 10.03 23.92
CA ILE A 216 20.48 10.15 25.22
C ILE A 216 21.08 11.32 26.04
N ASP A 217 22.37 11.46 26.03
CA ASP A 217 23.06 12.56 26.77
C ASP A 217 22.65 13.93 26.18
N LEU A 218 22.58 14.08 24.86
CA LEU A 218 22.14 15.31 24.20
C LEU A 218 20.68 15.67 24.54
N VAL A 219 19.81 14.70 24.65
CA VAL A 219 18.42 14.91 25.08
C VAL A 219 18.35 15.27 26.57
N ASN A 220 19.12 14.59 27.43
CA ASN A 220 19.16 14.87 28.88
C ASN A 220 19.73 16.26 29.18
N GLN A 221 20.67 16.75 28.36
CA GLN A 221 21.23 18.11 28.46
C GLN A 221 20.27 19.20 27.91
N GLY A 222 19.11 18.81 27.35
CA GLY A 222 18.17 19.73 26.73
C GLY A 222 18.64 20.36 25.42
N ILE A 223 19.71 19.82 24.81
CA ILE A 223 20.22 20.27 23.50
C ILE A 223 19.30 19.83 22.38
N LEU A 224 18.69 18.65 22.53
CA LEU A 224 17.71 18.09 21.61
C LEU A 224 16.44 17.70 22.38
N GLU A 225 15.28 17.94 21.80
CA GLU A 225 14.01 17.43 22.34
C GLU A 225 13.82 15.94 22.04
N LYS A 226 14.28 15.51 20.87
CA LYS A 226 14.16 14.12 20.38
C LYS A 226 15.27 13.85 19.39
N ILE A 227 15.79 12.64 19.40
CA ILE A 227 16.70 12.12 18.38
C ILE A 227 16.19 10.78 17.82
N VAL A 228 16.26 10.61 16.51
CA VAL A 228 15.99 9.34 15.83
C VAL A 228 17.28 8.92 15.14
N LEU A 229 17.90 7.86 15.64
CA LEU A 229 19.13 7.32 15.09
C LEU A 229 18.80 6.34 13.97
N CYS A 230 19.46 6.49 12.82
CA CYS A 230 19.35 5.59 11.70
C CYS A 230 20.74 5.05 11.35
N LYS A 231 20.85 3.74 11.18
CA LYS A 231 22.10 3.09 10.73
C LYS A 231 21.82 2.33 9.44
N ARG A 232 22.62 2.61 8.42
CA ARG A 232 22.60 1.85 7.18
C ARG A 232 23.59 0.69 7.28
N ILE A 233 23.12 -0.53 7.06
CA ILE A 233 23.93 -1.74 6.96
C ILE A 233 23.79 -2.26 5.53
N ASN A 234 24.90 -2.34 4.81
CA ASN A 234 24.93 -2.97 3.50
C ASN A 234 25.33 -4.44 3.68
N TYR A 235 24.55 -5.34 3.16
CA TYR A 235 24.82 -6.76 3.14
C TYR A 235 24.89 -7.25 1.71
N GLU A 236 25.99 -7.91 1.36
CA GLU A 236 26.16 -8.56 0.05
C GLU A 236 25.96 -10.06 0.23
N THR A 237 25.12 -10.64 -0.61
CA THR A 237 24.85 -12.08 -0.66
C THR A 237 25.10 -12.61 -2.06
N ASN A 238 25.61 -13.82 -2.14
CA ASN A 238 25.82 -14.53 -3.41
C ASN A 238 24.53 -15.10 -3.99
N HIS A 239 23.40 -14.96 -3.27
CA HIS A 239 22.10 -15.47 -3.67
C HIS A 239 21.08 -14.33 -3.72
N GLN A 240 20.12 -14.45 -4.61
CA GLN A 240 18.99 -13.54 -4.66
C GLN A 240 18.15 -13.72 -3.37
N LEU A 241 18.02 -12.63 -2.60
CA LEU A 241 17.19 -12.64 -1.40
C LEU A 241 15.71 -12.63 -1.79
N ASP A 242 14.95 -13.56 -1.25
CA ASP A 242 13.49 -13.51 -1.32
C ASP A 242 12.97 -12.56 -0.24
N ILE A 243 12.59 -11.35 -0.67
CA ILE A 243 12.07 -10.29 0.20
C ILE A 243 10.86 -10.78 1.01
N PHE A 244 10.02 -11.63 0.43
CA PHE A 244 8.82 -12.16 1.09
C PHE A 244 9.16 -13.14 2.21
N GLN A 245 10.22 -13.93 2.07
CA GLN A 245 10.71 -14.77 3.18
C GLN A 245 11.20 -13.92 4.35
N ILE A 246 11.80 -12.75 4.09
CA ILE A 246 12.25 -11.84 5.13
C ILE A 246 11.06 -11.19 5.85
N LEU A 247 10.00 -10.83 5.13
CA LEU A 247 8.80 -10.21 5.68
C LEU A 247 7.93 -11.18 6.50
N MET A 248 8.01 -12.49 6.24
CA MET A 248 7.21 -13.52 6.92
C MET A 248 7.86 -14.06 8.22
N ASN A 249 9.09 -13.65 8.54
CA ASN A 249 9.83 -14.05 9.74
C ASN A 249 9.94 -12.89 10.74
#